data_2276d009779b76ddeffcbf4c6c41642a
#
_entry.id   2276d009779b76ddeffcbf4c6c41642a
#
_cell.length_a   1.000
_cell.length_b   1.000
_cell.length_c   1.000
_cell.angle_alpha   90.00
_cell.angle_beta   90.00
_cell.angle_gamma   90.00
#
_symmetry.space_group_name_H-M   'P 1'
#
loop_
_entity.id
_entity.type
_entity.pdbx_description
1 polymer ?
#
loop_
_entity_poly.entity_id
_entity_poly.type
_entity_poly.pdbx_seq_one_letter_code
_entity_poly.pdbx_strand_id
1 'polypeptide(L)'
;MHIQVVTFKLDGIDDAAYQAHAEQNAPAFAALPGLRAKIWLANQQANTYGGIYTWDDVAAMKAYQGGKIFQGLLADPHMADVTVRDFPVLAGPTKVTRGGY
;
A
#
# COMPACT_ATOMS: atom_id res chain seq x y z
N MET A 1 1.72 1.12 16.13
CA MET A 1 1.12 1.12 14.78
C MET A 1 1.85 2.12 13.90
N HIS A 2 2.08 1.78 12.66
CA HIS A 2 2.82 2.60 11.70
C HIS A 2 2.07 2.64 10.37
N ILE A 3 1.97 3.83 9.77
CA ILE A 3 1.24 4.03 8.51
C ILE A 3 2.25 4.18 7.37
N GLN A 4 1.97 3.51 6.25
CA GLN A 4 2.75 3.66 5.02
C GLN A 4 1.80 4.03 3.88
N VAL A 5 2.20 5.01 3.08
CA VAL A 5 1.45 5.44 1.90
C VAL A 5 2.31 5.22 0.67
N VAL A 6 1.86 4.37 -0.22
CA VAL A 6 2.52 4.08 -1.50
C VAL A 6 1.60 4.56 -2.62
N THR A 7 2.12 5.40 -3.50
CA THR A 7 1.37 5.81 -4.69
C THR A 7 2.21 5.64 -5.95
N PHE A 8 1.55 5.44 -7.07
CA PHE A 8 2.20 5.31 -8.38
C PHE A 8 1.21 5.66 -9.48
N LYS A 9 1.73 5.80 -10.68
CA LYS A 9 0.94 6.02 -11.89
C LYS A 9 0.93 4.73 -12.72
N LEU A 10 -0.13 4.52 -13.48
CA LEU A 10 -0.18 3.42 -14.44
C LEU A 10 0.42 3.87 -15.76
N ASP A 11 1.22 2.99 -16.36
CA ASP A 11 1.84 3.19 -17.66
C ASP A 11 1.67 1.94 -18.50
N GLY A 12 0.92 2.05 -19.59
CA GLY A 12 0.69 0.94 -20.53
C GLY A 12 -0.33 -0.09 -20.10
N ILE A 13 -1.03 0.12 -18.99
CA ILE A 13 -2.20 -0.66 -18.58
C ILE A 13 -3.32 0.29 -18.17
N ASP A 14 -4.57 -0.15 -18.32
CA ASP A 14 -5.73 0.66 -17.96
C ASP A 14 -6.22 0.35 -16.54
N ASP A 15 -7.20 1.16 -16.09
CA ASP A 15 -7.81 1.04 -14.78
C ASP A 15 -8.43 -0.35 -14.55
N ALA A 16 -9.16 -0.88 -15.54
CA ALA A 16 -9.80 -2.18 -15.40
C ALA A 16 -8.80 -3.32 -15.23
N ALA A 17 -7.72 -3.30 -16.01
CA ALA A 17 -6.63 -4.28 -15.90
C ALA A 17 -5.95 -4.20 -14.54
N TYR A 18 -5.72 -2.99 -14.04
CA TYR A 18 -5.14 -2.80 -12.71
C TYR A 18 -6.06 -3.33 -11.61
N GLN A 19 -7.35 -3.03 -11.68
CA GLN A 19 -8.31 -3.52 -10.67
C GLN A 19 -8.35 -5.04 -10.61
N ALA A 20 -8.38 -5.71 -11.77
CA ALA A 20 -8.35 -7.17 -11.81
C ALA A 20 -7.07 -7.73 -11.18
N HIS A 21 -5.93 -7.11 -11.47
CA HIS A 21 -4.63 -7.47 -10.90
C HIS A 21 -4.62 -7.27 -9.38
N ALA A 22 -5.15 -6.16 -8.90
CA ALA A 22 -5.23 -5.85 -7.47
C ALA A 22 -6.09 -6.88 -6.72
N GLU A 23 -7.25 -7.22 -7.24
CA GLU A 23 -8.14 -8.22 -6.65
C GLU A 23 -7.46 -9.59 -6.59
N GLN A 24 -6.74 -9.96 -7.63
CA GLN A 24 -6.01 -11.22 -7.70
C GLN A 24 -4.90 -11.29 -6.65
N ASN A 25 -4.24 -10.16 -6.36
CA ASN A 25 -3.11 -10.09 -5.44
C ASN A 25 -3.51 -9.78 -3.99
N ALA A 26 -4.73 -9.33 -3.74
CA ALA A 26 -5.17 -8.94 -2.40
C ALA A 26 -4.94 -10.04 -1.34
N PRO A 27 -5.19 -11.34 -1.60
CA PRO A 27 -4.91 -12.37 -0.61
C PRO A 27 -3.44 -12.45 -0.21
N ALA A 28 -2.50 -12.21 -1.12
CA ALA A 28 -1.07 -12.21 -0.80
C ALA A 28 -0.70 -11.06 0.15
N PHE A 29 -1.33 -9.91 -0.01
CA PHE A 29 -1.16 -8.79 0.93
C PHE A 29 -1.77 -9.12 2.30
N ALA A 30 -2.96 -9.72 2.32
CA ALA A 30 -3.62 -10.10 3.57
C ALA A 30 -2.78 -11.08 4.40
N ALA A 31 -1.92 -11.87 3.76
CA ALA A 31 -1.04 -12.83 4.41
C ALA A 31 0.27 -12.22 4.92
N LEU A 32 0.56 -10.94 4.64
CA LEU A 32 1.82 -10.31 5.06
C LEU A 32 1.90 -10.20 6.58
N PRO A 33 3.01 -10.66 7.19
CA PRO A 33 3.18 -10.55 8.64
C PRO A 33 3.15 -9.09 9.09
N GLY A 34 2.37 -8.81 10.12
CA GLY A 34 2.28 -7.48 10.71
C GLY A 34 1.42 -6.48 9.94
N LEU A 35 0.84 -6.86 8.81
CA LEU A 35 -0.12 -5.99 8.12
C LEU A 35 -1.46 -6.05 8.84
N ARG A 36 -1.90 -4.92 9.38
CA ARG A 36 -3.20 -4.80 10.06
C ARG A 36 -4.33 -4.51 9.09
N ALA A 37 -4.06 -3.62 8.13
CA ALA A 37 -5.03 -3.25 7.11
C ALA A 37 -4.31 -2.61 5.92
N LYS A 38 -4.90 -2.76 4.75
CA LYS A 38 -4.51 -2.02 3.55
C LYS A 38 -5.75 -1.48 2.89
N ILE A 39 -5.75 -0.18 2.62
CA ILE A 39 -6.76 0.48 1.79
C ILE A 39 -6.14 0.72 0.43
N TRP A 40 -6.78 0.21 -0.62
CA TRP A 40 -6.32 0.35 -1.99
C TRP A 40 -6.83 1.67 -2.56
N LEU A 41 -5.97 2.40 -3.24
CA LEU A 41 -6.28 3.71 -3.80
C LEU A 41 -6.38 3.63 -5.32
N ALA A 42 -7.42 4.26 -5.89
CA ALA A 42 -7.61 4.33 -7.32
C ALA A 42 -8.24 5.67 -7.68
N ASN A 43 -7.46 6.57 -8.23
CA ASN A 43 -7.92 7.84 -8.79
C ASN A 43 -7.62 7.84 -10.29
N GLN A 44 -8.60 7.43 -11.09
CA GLN A 44 -8.44 7.30 -12.54
C GLN A 44 -8.18 8.66 -13.19
N GLN A 45 -8.86 9.71 -12.75
CA GLN A 45 -8.69 11.05 -13.30
C GLN A 45 -7.25 11.57 -13.15
N ALA A 46 -6.65 11.36 -11.98
CA ALA A 46 -5.29 11.81 -11.70
C ALA A 46 -4.25 10.75 -12.07
N ASN A 47 -4.68 9.59 -12.58
CA ASN A 47 -3.80 8.44 -12.80
C ASN A 47 -2.92 8.17 -11.58
N THR A 48 -3.55 8.11 -10.39
CA THR A 48 -2.83 7.89 -9.13
C THR A 48 -3.46 6.71 -8.41
N TYR A 49 -2.66 5.69 -8.18
CA TYR A 49 -3.04 4.41 -7.59
C TYR A 49 -2.10 4.09 -6.44
N GLY A 50 -2.42 3.07 -5.67
CA GLY A 50 -1.56 2.63 -4.60
C GLY A 50 -2.32 2.12 -3.40
N GLY A 51 -1.78 2.38 -2.21
CA GLY A 51 -2.39 1.91 -0.98
C GLY A 51 -1.97 2.67 0.25
N ILE A 52 -2.83 2.64 1.24
CA ILE A 52 -2.53 3.07 2.60
C ILE A 52 -2.45 1.81 3.45
N TYR A 53 -1.29 1.58 4.04
CA TYR A 53 -0.99 0.39 4.82
C TYR A 53 -0.93 0.76 6.29
N THR A 54 -1.54 -0.06 7.12
CA THR A 54 -1.39 0.02 8.58
C THR A 54 -0.59 -1.19 9.04
N TRP A 55 0.59 -0.95 9.61
CA TRP A 55 1.49 -1.98 10.10
C TRP A 55 1.51 -2.02 11.62
N ASP A 56 1.74 -3.20 12.20
CA ASP A 56 1.92 -3.33 13.64
C ASP A 56 3.07 -2.46 14.15
N ASP A 57 4.17 -2.43 13.39
CA ASP A 57 5.38 -1.69 13.73
C ASP A 57 6.22 -1.40 12.48
N VAL A 58 7.29 -0.64 12.67
CA VAL A 58 8.24 -0.28 11.60
C VAL A 58 8.96 -1.52 11.07
N ALA A 59 9.26 -2.49 11.92
CA ALA A 59 9.96 -3.71 11.50
C ALA A 59 9.15 -4.50 10.47
N ALA A 60 7.83 -4.63 10.68
CA ALA A 60 6.94 -5.29 9.72
C ALA A 60 6.92 -4.54 8.38
N MET A 61 6.84 -3.21 8.40
CA MET A 61 6.90 -2.39 7.19
C MET A 61 8.22 -2.60 6.44
N LYS A 62 9.34 -2.57 7.14
CA LYS A 62 10.67 -2.77 6.53
C LYS A 62 10.82 -4.16 5.93
N ALA A 63 10.29 -5.18 6.59
CA ALA A 63 10.28 -6.54 6.06
C ALA A 63 9.49 -6.62 4.74
N TYR A 64 8.34 -5.96 4.66
CA TYR A 64 7.57 -5.83 3.42
C TYR A 64 8.40 -5.14 2.32
N GLN A 65 9.04 -4.02 2.64
CA GLN A 65 9.85 -3.28 1.67
C GLN A 65 11.01 -4.12 1.10
N GLY A 66 11.60 -4.99 1.90
CA GLY A 66 12.64 -5.91 1.45
C GLY A 66 12.11 -7.18 0.76
N GLY A 67 10.79 -7.38 0.73
CA GLY A 67 10.18 -8.59 0.20
C GLY A 67 9.90 -8.56 -1.29
N LYS A 68 9.48 -9.71 -1.81
CA LYS A 68 9.27 -9.90 -3.26
C LYS A 68 8.15 -9.04 -3.83
N ILE A 69 7.08 -8.83 -3.06
CA ILE A 69 5.92 -8.07 -3.53
C ILE A 69 6.31 -6.62 -3.80
N PHE A 70 6.94 -5.98 -2.83
CA PHE A 70 7.35 -4.57 -2.97
C PHE A 70 8.45 -4.40 -4.01
N GLN A 71 9.44 -5.29 -4.03
CA GLN A 71 10.50 -5.25 -5.05
C GLN A 71 9.94 -5.47 -6.45
N GLY A 72 8.93 -6.34 -6.59
CA GLY A 72 8.22 -6.53 -7.85
C GLY A 72 7.47 -5.29 -8.32
N LEU A 73 6.86 -4.55 -7.39
CA LEU A 73 6.23 -3.27 -7.69
C LEU A 73 7.25 -2.27 -8.26
N LEU A 74 8.40 -2.14 -7.61
CA LEU A 74 9.44 -1.22 -8.06
C LEU A 74 10.03 -1.60 -9.43
N ALA A 75 10.04 -2.88 -9.75
CA ALA A 75 10.58 -3.40 -11.01
C ALA A 75 9.54 -3.43 -12.15
N ASP A 76 8.26 -3.24 -11.84
CA ASP A 76 7.19 -3.33 -12.84
C ASP A 76 7.14 -2.06 -13.70
N PRO A 77 7.36 -2.17 -15.03
CA PRO A 77 7.34 -1.00 -15.91
C PRO A 77 5.96 -0.36 -16.05
N HIS A 78 4.90 -1.06 -15.66
CA HIS A 78 3.54 -0.50 -15.66
C HIS A 78 3.22 0.36 -14.45
N MET A 79 4.09 0.34 -13.44
CA MET A 79 3.96 1.13 -12.22
C MET A 79 5.03 2.22 -12.22
N ALA A 80 4.64 3.42 -12.68
CA ALA A 80 5.57 4.54 -12.84
C ALA A 80 5.48 5.49 -11.64
N ASP A 81 6.55 6.26 -11.43
CA ASP A 81 6.60 7.34 -10.43
C ASP A 81 6.20 6.88 -9.03
N VAL A 82 6.73 5.75 -8.60
CA VAL A 82 6.41 5.19 -7.28
C VAL A 82 6.91 6.12 -6.18
N THR A 83 6.00 6.50 -5.29
CA THR A 83 6.33 7.26 -4.08
C THR A 83 6.02 6.43 -2.85
N VAL A 84 6.88 6.54 -1.84
CA VAL A 84 6.73 5.81 -0.58
C VAL A 84 6.93 6.79 0.57
N ARG A 85 5.94 6.88 1.45
CA ARG A 85 6.01 7.69 2.67
C ARG A 85 5.53 6.87 3.84
N ASP A 86 6.04 7.15 5.02
CA ASP A 86 5.59 6.46 6.22
C ASP A 86 5.58 7.42 7.42
N PHE A 87 4.75 7.08 8.41
CA PHE A 87 4.50 7.95 9.54
C PHE A 87 4.23 7.10 10.79
N PRO A 88 4.83 7.44 11.93
CA PRO A 88 4.34 6.92 13.20
C PRO A 88 2.95 7.48 13.48
N VAL A 89 2.16 6.75 14.25
CA VAL A 89 0.77 7.12 14.57
C VAL A 89 0.72 7.86 15.90
N LEU A 90 0.01 8.98 15.92
CA LEU A 90 -0.30 9.70 17.17
C LEU A 90 -1.45 8.98 17.86
N ALA A 91 -1.12 8.13 18.82
CA ALA A 91 -2.04 7.12 19.36
C ALA A 91 -3.27 7.71 20.06
N GLY A 92 -3.10 8.70 20.92
CA GLY A 92 -4.20 9.27 21.71
C GLY A 92 -5.39 9.75 20.86
N PRO A 93 -5.20 10.76 20.00
CA PRO A 93 -6.29 11.24 19.12
C PRO A 93 -6.78 10.17 18.15
N THR A 94 -5.89 9.31 17.66
CA THR A 94 -6.25 8.26 16.71
C THR A 94 -7.26 7.28 17.31
N LYS A 95 -7.10 6.91 18.57
CA LYS A 95 -8.07 6.05 19.27
C LYS A 95 -9.44 6.71 19.36
N VAL A 96 -9.49 7.99 19.70
CA VAL A 96 -10.75 8.75 19.83
C VAL A 96 -11.51 8.77 18.50
N THR A 97 -10.79 8.91 17.40
CA THR A 97 -11.38 8.98 16.06
C THR A 97 -11.50 7.61 15.38
N ARG A 98 -11.30 6.54 16.12
CA ARG A 98 -11.46 5.15 15.63
C ARG A 98 -10.50 4.79 14.48
N GLY A 99 -9.25 5.19 14.59
CA GLY A 99 -8.24 4.99 13.55
C GLY A 99 -7.60 3.59 13.53
N GLY A 100 -8.32 2.55 13.95
CA GLY A 100 -7.84 1.17 13.83
C GLY A 100 -7.17 0.61 15.08
N TYR A 101 -7.29 1.27 16.19
CA TYR A 101 -6.84 0.74 17.49
C TYR A 101 -7.89 -0.13 18.14
#